data_67987d0131537b8dedaf3b2f9c9f6290
#
_entry.id   67987d0131537b8dedaf3b2f9c9f6290
#
_cell.length_a   1.000
_cell.length_b   1.000
_cell.length_c   1.000
_cell.angle_alpha   90.00
_cell.angle_beta   90.00
_cell.angle_gamma   90.00
#
_symmetry.space_group_name_H-M   'P 1'
#
loop_
_entity.id
_entity.type
_entity.pdbx_description
1 polymer ?
#
loop_
_entity_poly.entity_id
_entity_poly.type
_entity_poly.pdbx_seq_one_letter_code
_entity_poly.pdbx_strand_id
1 'polypeptide(L)'
;MNDSIKEKSMLWIEDVYKIYGNKVVLDDIDLAVSAGELVTVVGPSGCGKSTLLRLILGQEFPTRGSMLLDGKPIGFADPTRGIVYQRYSLFRHRTVLGNVLEGPRLSLPFMERRRRKKELLDEAKHFLEKVNLASDLDKYPHELSGGMRQRVAIAQSLIMKPKILLMDEPFGALDPSTRQSMQLFLLELWEDLGMTIFFVTHDLHEAVFLGTRIIVLSHQYLDDRGEYGHVERGAKIIADHPLSVTAKSVDAKKTAEFGELIEEVRLEIDIRHKKHVKDFNLKHPLSWRTLREEEHRLTGATKYDS
;
A
#
# COMPACT_ATOMS: atom_id res chain seq x y z
N MET A 1 -17.02 -15.68 13.82
CA MET A 1 -16.93 -15.13 12.44
C MET A 1 -15.59 -14.44 12.22
N ASN A 2 -15.10 -13.65 13.17
CA ASN A 2 -13.82 -12.93 13.06
C ASN A 2 -12.58 -13.83 12.97
N ASP A 3 -12.51 -14.90 13.78
CA ASP A 3 -11.34 -15.79 13.81
C ASP A 3 -11.12 -16.49 12.46
N SER A 4 -12.18 -16.89 11.76
CA SER A 4 -12.07 -17.50 10.44
C SER A 4 -11.62 -16.52 9.33
N ILE A 5 -11.93 -15.24 9.45
CA ILE A 5 -11.47 -14.18 8.54
C ILE A 5 -10.01 -13.86 8.84
N LYS A 6 -9.67 -13.74 10.11
CA LYS A 6 -8.31 -13.48 10.60
C LYS A 6 -7.31 -14.55 10.12
N GLU A 7 -7.68 -15.83 10.24
CA GLU A 7 -6.83 -16.95 9.79
C GLU A 7 -6.62 -17.00 8.26
N LYS A 8 -7.57 -16.45 7.48
CA LYS A 8 -7.50 -16.43 6.00
C LYS A 8 -6.86 -15.17 5.44
N SER A 9 -6.67 -14.14 6.27
CA SER A 9 -6.15 -12.86 5.82
C SER A 9 -4.62 -12.87 5.73
N MET A 10 -4.09 -12.35 4.62
CA MET A 10 -2.66 -12.09 4.48
C MET A 10 -2.22 -10.96 5.40
N LEU A 11 -2.97 -9.85 5.43
CA LEU A 11 -2.77 -8.73 6.35
C LEU A 11 -4.03 -8.55 7.19
N TRP A 12 -3.84 -8.46 8.50
CA TRP A 12 -4.89 -8.20 9.48
C TRP A 12 -4.49 -7.01 10.35
N ILE A 13 -5.32 -6.01 10.39
CA ILE A 13 -5.17 -4.79 11.20
C ILE A 13 -6.41 -4.67 12.06
N GLU A 14 -6.24 -4.51 13.36
CA GLU A 14 -7.32 -4.53 14.36
C GLU A 14 -7.11 -3.45 15.41
N ASP A 15 -8.10 -2.54 15.54
CA ASP A 15 -8.11 -1.41 16.48
C ASP A 15 -6.83 -0.56 16.43
N VAL A 16 -6.28 -0.31 15.25
CA VAL A 16 -4.98 0.34 15.14
C VAL A 16 -5.10 1.86 15.24
N TYR A 17 -4.41 2.40 16.23
CA TYR A 17 -4.20 3.83 16.45
C TYR A 17 -2.73 4.19 16.25
N LYS A 18 -2.48 5.37 15.64
CA LYS A 18 -1.14 5.96 15.62
C LYS A 18 -1.21 7.41 16.04
N ILE A 19 -0.48 7.73 17.12
CA ILE A 19 -0.45 9.05 17.76
C ILE A 19 1.00 9.53 17.82
N TYR A 20 1.25 10.77 17.44
CA TYR A 20 2.54 11.44 17.56
C TYR A 20 2.37 12.64 18.50
N GLY A 21 2.94 12.55 19.71
CA GLY A 21 2.66 13.53 20.75
C GLY A 21 1.16 13.58 21.05
N ASN A 22 0.53 14.72 20.81
CA ASN A 22 -0.92 14.89 20.99
C ASN A 22 -1.71 14.72 19.68
N LYS A 23 -1.05 14.52 18.54
CA LYS A 23 -1.71 14.41 17.23
C LYS A 23 -2.08 12.99 16.91
N VAL A 24 -3.39 12.71 16.82
CA VAL A 24 -3.90 11.44 16.30
C VAL A 24 -3.78 11.47 14.77
N VAL A 25 -3.06 10.51 14.20
CA VAL A 25 -2.87 10.39 12.75
C VAL A 25 -3.72 9.27 12.17
N LEU A 26 -3.75 8.11 12.81
CA LEU A 26 -4.66 7.02 12.49
C LEU A 26 -5.54 6.76 13.69
N ASP A 27 -6.82 6.63 13.44
CA ASP A 27 -7.88 6.56 14.46
C ASP A 27 -8.74 5.33 14.18
N ASP A 28 -8.47 4.24 14.91
CA ASP A 28 -9.27 3.02 14.87
C ASP A 28 -9.34 2.43 13.44
N ILE A 29 -8.19 1.99 12.95
CA ILE A 29 -8.08 1.36 11.64
C ILE A 29 -8.29 -0.14 11.78
N ASP A 30 -9.32 -0.64 11.10
CA ASP A 30 -9.62 -2.05 10.92
C ASP A 30 -9.52 -2.41 9.43
N LEU A 31 -8.70 -3.40 9.10
CA LEU A 31 -8.49 -3.82 7.73
C LEU A 31 -8.07 -5.29 7.66
N ALA A 32 -8.73 -6.04 6.80
CA ALA A 32 -8.32 -7.37 6.39
C ALA A 32 -8.04 -7.38 4.89
N VAL A 33 -6.89 -7.93 4.49
CA VAL A 33 -6.48 -8.07 3.08
C VAL A 33 -6.17 -9.52 2.80
N SER A 34 -6.72 -10.05 1.71
CA SER A 34 -6.48 -11.41 1.26
C SER A 34 -5.17 -11.52 0.46
N ALA A 35 -4.61 -12.73 0.38
CA ALA A 35 -3.46 -12.97 -0.49
C ALA A 35 -3.85 -12.73 -1.96
N GLY A 36 -2.93 -12.11 -2.71
CA GLY A 36 -3.13 -11.82 -4.13
C GLY A 36 -3.97 -10.58 -4.43
N GLU A 37 -4.50 -9.85 -3.44
CA GLU A 37 -5.18 -8.57 -3.70
C GLU A 37 -4.19 -7.47 -4.13
N LEU A 38 -4.60 -6.64 -5.09
CA LEU A 38 -4.00 -5.35 -5.35
C LEU A 38 -4.89 -4.26 -4.74
N VAL A 39 -4.56 -3.86 -3.51
CA VAL A 39 -5.32 -2.87 -2.76
C VAL A 39 -4.79 -1.48 -3.05
N THR A 40 -5.62 -0.59 -3.56
CA THR A 40 -5.26 0.82 -3.71
C THR A 40 -5.80 1.65 -2.55
N VAL A 41 -4.98 2.57 -2.04
CA VAL A 41 -5.33 3.46 -0.93
C VAL A 41 -5.27 4.89 -1.38
N VAL A 42 -6.41 5.55 -1.31
CA VAL A 42 -6.57 6.96 -1.68
C VAL A 42 -7.02 7.80 -0.49
N GLY A 43 -6.91 9.10 -0.62
CA GLY A 43 -7.34 10.03 0.41
C GLY A 43 -6.59 11.36 0.36
N PRO A 44 -7.03 12.38 1.12
CA PRO A 44 -6.41 13.70 1.14
C PRO A 44 -4.92 13.65 1.51
N SER A 45 -4.16 14.65 1.08
CA SER A 45 -2.77 14.79 1.51
C SER A 45 -2.68 14.95 3.01
N GLY A 46 -1.72 14.25 3.63
CA GLY A 46 -1.49 14.30 5.07
C GLY A 46 -2.49 13.51 5.93
N CYS A 47 -3.42 12.74 5.33
CA CYS A 47 -4.38 11.93 6.10
C CYS A 47 -3.77 10.65 6.72
N GLY A 48 -2.49 10.36 6.54
CA GLY A 48 -1.87 9.20 7.21
C GLY A 48 -1.60 7.98 6.32
N LYS A 49 -1.79 8.05 4.99
CA LYS A 49 -1.51 6.93 4.06
C LYS A 49 -0.10 6.37 4.20
N SER A 50 0.91 7.23 4.14
CA SER A 50 2.32 6.82 4.32
C SER A 50 2.62 6.36 5.76
N THR A 51 1.85 6.84 6.76
CA THR A 51 1.94 6.34 8.13
C THR A 51 1.44 4.89 8.20
N LEU A 52 0.30 4.60 7.57
CA LEU A 52 -0.22 3.23 7.48
C LEU A 52 0.79 2.30 6.80
N LEU A 53 1.42 2.73 5.68
CA LEU A 53 2.48 1.95 5.02
C LEU A 53 3.67 1.69 5.95
N ARG A 54 4.13 2.69 6.73
CA ARG A 54 5.25 2.52 7.67
C ARG A 54 4.93 1.54 8.80
N LEU A 55 3.68 1.50 9.26
CA LEU A 55 3.22 0.51 10.22
C LEU A 55 3.23 -0.90 9.61
N ILE A 56 2.66 -1.07 8.41
CA ILE A 56 2.66 -2.37 7.70
C ILE A 56 4.10 -2.83 7.44
N LEU A 57 4.99 -1.91 7.03
CA LEU A 57 6.41 -2.23 6.80
C LEU A 57 7.15 -2.63 8.09
N GLY A 58 6.67 -2.19 9.26
CA GLY A 58 7.35 -2.38 10.54
C GLY A 58 8.49 -1.38 10.78
N GLN A 59 8.46 -0.22 10.10
CA GLN A 59 9.33 0.92 10.41
C GLN A 59 8.88 1.66 11.65
N GLU A 60 7.60 1.61 11.92
CA GLU A 60 6.97 2.16 13.12
C GLU A 60 5.98 1.14 13.69
N PHE A 61 5.61 1.31 14.96
CA PHE A 61 4.61 0.47 15.61
C PHE A 61 3.34 1.27 15.89
N PRO A 62 2.17 0.63 15.92
CA PRO A 62 0.94 1.27 16.35
C PRO A 62 1.05 1.72 17.81
N THR A 63 0.35 2.80 18.17
CA THR A 63 0.25 3.23 19.58
C THR A 63 -0.68 2.30 20.34
N ARG A 64 -1.74 1.81 19.67
CA ARG A 64 -2.70 0.80 20.18
C ARG A 64 -3.12 -0.11 19.03
N GLY A 65 -3.72 -1.25 19.37
CA GLY A 65 -4.22 -2.23 18.42
C GLY A 65 -3.18 -3.27 18.02
N SER A 66 -3.53 -4.11 17.09
CA SER A 66 -2.69 -5.21 16.63
C SER A 66 -2.63 -5.30 15.10
N MET A 67 -1.48 -5.77 14.61
CA MET A 67 -1.27 -6.00 13.18
C MET A 67 -0.60 -7.36 12.98
N LEU A 68 -1.16 -8.16 12.08
CA LEU A 68 -0.62 -9.46 11.72
C LEU A 68 -0.35 -9.52 10.21
N LEU A 69 0.73 -10.16 9.82
CA LEU A 69 1.02 -10.55 8.44
C LEU A 69 1.14 -12.07 8.39
N ASP A 70 0.29 -12.72 7.59
CA ASP A 70 0.26 -14.18 7.50
C ASP A 70 0.15 -14.84 8.89
N GLY A 71 -0.79 -14.35 9.71
CA GLY A 71 -1.06 -14.80 11.06
C GLY A 71 0.02 -14.47 12.11
N LYS A 72 1.12 -13.80 11.75
CA LYS A 72 2.20 -13.45 12.67
C LYS A 72 2.21 -11.96 12.99
N PRO A 73 2.44 -11.55 14.25
CA PRO A 73 2.57 -10.16 14.61
C PRO A 73 3.62 -9.44 13.75
N ILE A 74 3.30 -8.24 13.27
CA ILE A 74 4.23 -7.39 12.55
C ILE A 74 5.29 -6.87 13.53
N GLY A 75 6.52 -7.31 13.34
CA GLY A 75 7.71 -6.80 14.04
C GLY A 75 8.46 -5.74 13.22
N PHE A 76 9.74 -5.55 13.52
CA PHE A 76 10.61 -4.68 12.72
C PHE A 76 10.61 -5.07 11.24
N ALA A 77 10.95 -4.10 10.38
CA ALA A 77 11.05 -4.34 8.95
C ALA A 77 11.93 -5.56 8.64
N ASP A 78 11.41 -6.46 7.80
CA ASP A 78 12.07 -7.69 7.40
C ASP A 78 11.79 -7.98 5.90
N PRO A 79 12.49 -8.93 5.29
CA PRO A 79 12.35 -9.25 3.87
C PRO A 79 10.95 -9.71 3.41
N THR A 80 10.06 -10.08 4.33
CA THR A 80 8.69 -10.49 3.96
C THR A 80 7.83 -9.32 3.45
N ARG A 81 8.30 -8.08 3.65
CA ARG A 81 7.64 -6.83 3.27
C ARG A 81 8.58 -6.00 2.40
N GLY A 82 8.24 -5.88 1.11
CA GLY A 82 8.94 -5.02 0.17
C GLY A 82 8.34 -3.62 0.15
N ILE A 83 9.14 -2.60 -0.17
CA ILE A 83 8.65 -1.24 -0.39
C ILE A 83 9.29 -0.59 -1.60
N VAL A 84 8.48 0.14 -2.36
CA VAL A 84 8.87 1.01 -3.47
C VAL A 84 8.40 2.42 -3.18
N TYR A 85 9.34 3.36 -3.04
CA TYR A 85 9.03 4.76 -2.76
C TYR A 85 8.89 5.59 -4.04
N GLN A 86 8.23 6.74 -3.94
CA GLN A 86 8.13 7.75 -5.00
C GLN A 86 9.51 8.24 -5.46
N ARG A 87 10.42 8.48 -4.52
CA ARG A 87 11.83 8.78 -4.84
C ARG A 87 12.59 7.47 -4.85
N TYR A 88 13.05 7.09 -6.03
CA TYR A 88 13.79 5.84 -6.25
C TYR A 88 14.92 5.68 -5.22
N SER A 89 14.81 4.69 -4.35
CA SER A 89 15.83 4.39 -3.32
C SER A 89 17.03 3.65 -3.92
N LEU A 90 17.51 4.11 -5.10
CA LEU A 90 18.64 3.48 -5.79
C LEU A 90 19.97 4.05 -5.32
N PHE A 91 20.93 3.17 -5.11
CA PHE A 91 22.32 3.51 -4.83
C PHE A 91 22.99 4.04 -6.10
N ARG A 92 23.26 5.34 -6.14
CA ARG A 92 23.78 6.03 -7.33
C ARG A 92 25.14 5.51 -7.83
N HIS A 93 25.94 4.94 -6.93
CA HIS A 93 27.26 4.37 -7.17
C HIS A 93 27.23 2.88 -7.53
N ARG A 94 26.06 2.28 -7.63
CA ARG A 94 25.83 0.89 -8.03
C ARG A 94 25.22 0.84 -9.42
N THR A 95 25.59 -0.17 -10.19
CA THR A 95 24.88 -0.50 -11.44
C THR A 95 23.46 -0.99 -11.19
N VAL A 96 22.67 -1.18 -12.21
CA VAL A 96 21.33 -1.80 -12.16
C VAL A 96 21.40 -3.14 -11.44
N LEU A 97 22.26 -4.04 -11.89
CA LEU A 97 22.46 -5.35 -11.26
C LEU A 97 22.95 -5.21 -9.81
N GLY A 98 23.86 -4.27 -9.56
CA GLY A 98 24.38 -4.00 -8.21
C GLY A 98 23.31 -3.49 -7.25
N ASN A 99 22.33 -2.70 -7.71
CA ASN A 99 21.20 -2.23 -6.93
C ASN A 99 20.28 -3.38 -6.54
N VAL A 100 19.93 -4.27 -7.48
CA VAL A 100 19.06 -5.42 -7.20
C VAL A 100 19.72 -6.38 -6.19
N LEU A 101 21.02 -6.62 -6.32
CA LEU A 101 21.76 -7.51 -5.42
C LEU A 101 22.01 -6.92 -4.01
N GLU A 102 21.73 -5.64 -3.78
CA GLU A 102 22.07 -5.01 -2.48
C GLU A 102 21.19 -5.55 -1.33
N GLY A 103 19.91 -5.84 -1.57
CA GLY A 103 19.01 -6.46 -0.57
C GLY A 103 19.58 -7.77 -0.02
N PRO A 104 19.80 -8.80 -0.85
CA PRO A 104 20.46 -10.04 -0.45
C PRO A 104 21.84 -9.83 0.18
N ARG A 105 22.60 -8.85 -0.32
CA ARG A 105 23.93 -8.54 0.21
C ARG A 105 23.89 -8.06 1.66
N LEU A 106 22.90 -7.25 2.02
CA LEU A 106 22.74 -6.71 3.38
C LEU A 106 22.10 -7.71 4.34
N SER A 107 21.21 -8.57 3.84
CA SER A 107 20.42 -9.49 4.66
C SER A 107 21.13 -10.80 4.98
N LEU A 108 22.05 -11.25 4.12
CA LEU A 108 22.72 -12.56 4.30
C LEU A 108 24.09 -12.42 4.96
N PRO A 109 24.46 -13.36 5.85
CA PRO A 109 25.80 -13.48 6.39
C PRO A 109 26.85 -13.66 5.26
N PHE A 110 28.07 -13.15 5.48
CA PHE A 110 29.13 -13.15 4.47
C PHE A 110 29.40 -14.54 3.83
N MET A 111 29.46 -15.59 4.65
CA MET A 111 29.72 -16.96 4.17
C MET A 111 28.57 -17.49 3.32
N GLU A 112 27.34 -17.24 3.71
CA GLU A 112 26.16 -17.66 2.97
C GLU A 112 26.04 -16.91 1.65
N ARG A 113 26.25 -15.61 1.65
CA ARG A 113 26.30 -14.78 0.44
C ARG A 113 27.36 -15.28 -0.55
N ARG A 114 28.55 -15.69 -0.06
CA ARG A 114 29.61 -16.24 -0.90
C ARG A 114 29.18 -17.59 -1.50
N ARG A 115 28.57 -18.44 -0.72
CA ARG A 115 28.08 -19.76 -1.16
C ARG A 115 26.98 -19.61 -2.22
N ARG A 116 26.03 -18.70 -2.01
CA ARG A 116 24.87 -18.47 -2.90
C ARG A 116 25.12 -17.44 -4.00
N LYS A 117 26.37 -17.00 -4.21
CA LYS A 117 26.69 -15.90 -5.14
C LYS A 117 26.14 -16.14 -6.55
N LYS A 118 26.28 -17.35 -7.10
CA LYS A 118 25.80 -17.68 -8.44
C LYS A 118 24.27 -17.68 -8.47
N GLU A 119 23.63 -18.32 -7.52
CA GLU A 119 22.17 -18.35 -7.37
C GLU A 119 21.57 -16.95 -7.30
N LEU A 120 22.11 -16.08 -6.43
CA LEU A 120 21.65 -14.69 -6.29
C LEU A 120 21.83 -13.88 -7.56
N LEU A 121 22.91 -14.12 -8.30
CA LEU A 121 23.16 -13.47 -9.59
C LEU A 121 22.13 -13.89 -10.64
N ASP A 122 21.83 -15.18 -10.72
CA ASP A 122 20.85 -15.73 -11.65
C ASP A 122 19.44 -15.24 -11.29
N GLU A 123 19.08 -15.19 -10.00
CA GLU A 123 17.81 -14.60 -9.51
C GLU A 123 17.71 -13.11 -9.86
N ALA A 124 18.77 -12.33 -9.63
CA ALA A 124 18.78 -10.90 -9.95
C ALA A 124 18.58 -10.65 -11.46
N LYS A 125 19.24 -11.44 -12.31
CA LYS A 125 19.04 -11.37 -13.76
C LYS A 125 17.62 -11.75 -14.16
N HIS A 126 17.05 -12.79 -13.56
CA HIS A 126 15.66 -13.21 -13.79
C HIS A 126 14.67 -12.07 -13.47
N PHE A 127 14.79 -11.42 -12.30
CA PHE A 127 13.91 -10.29 -11.97
C PHE A 127 14.16 -9.09 -12.89
N LEU A 128 15.41 -8.82 -13.31
CA LEU A 128 15.71 -7.76 -14.26
C LEU A 128 15.15 -8.06 -15.66
N GLU A 129 15.13 -9.32 -16.08
CA GLU A 129 14.43 -9.74 -17.29
C GLU A 129 12.92 -9.53 -17.19
N LYS A 130 12.28 -9.95 -16.08
CA LYS A 130 10.86 -9.71 -15.81
C LYS A 130 10.46 -8.24 -15.86
N VAL A 131 11.35 -7.34 -15.44
CA VAL A 131 11.12 -5.89 -15.52
C VAL A 131 11.63 -5.26 -16.83
N ASN A 132 11.97 -6.06 -17.84
CA ASN A 132 12.45 -5.64 -19.16
C ASN A 132 13.73 -4.75 -19.09
N LEU A 133 14.70 -5.15 -18.26
CA LEU A 133 15.99 -4.48 -18.08
C LEU A 133 17.19 -5.43 -18.27
N ALA A 134 17.00 -6.56 -18.95
CA ALA A 134 18.07 -7.55 -19.18
C ALA A 134 19.27 -6.99 -19.96
N SER A 135 19.07 -5.97 -20.82
CA SER A 135 20.12 -5.30 -21.59
C SER A 135 20.86 -4.19 -20.84
N ASP A 136 20.40 -3.81 -19.63
CA ASP A 136 20.84 -2.60 -18.94
C ASP A 136 21.56 -2.87 -17.62
N LEU A 137 22.04 -4.10 -17.42
CA LEU A 137 22.60 -4.59 -16.15
C LEU A 137 23.75 -3.75 -15.60
N ASP A 138 24.58 -3.24 -16.49
CA ASP A 138 25.82 -2.51 -16.17
C ASP A 138 25.63 -0.98 -16.11
N LYS A 139 24.45 -0.48 -16.51
CA LYS A 139 24.12 0.95 -16.43
C LYS A 139 23.96 1.41 -14.97
N TYR A 140 24.29 2.68 -14.75
CA TYR A 140 24.07 3.35 -13.48
C TYR A 140 22.74 4.10 -13.46
N PRO A 141 22.16 4.40 -12.27
CA PRO A 141 20.87 5.09 -12.17
C PRO A 141 20.77 6.43 -12.93
N HIS A 142 21.88 7.16 -13.10
CA HIS A 142 21.88 8.42 -13.84
C HIS A 142 21.77 8.25 -15.36
N GLU A 143 22.03 7.06 -15.88
CA GLU A 143 21.91 6.72 -17.30
C GLU A 143 20.50 6.21 -17.66
N LEU A 144 19.61 6.07 -16.68
CA LEU A 144 18.28 5.48 -16.84
C LEU A 144 17.21 6.56 -16.95
N SER A 145 16.14 6.28 -17.72
CA SER A 145 14.90 7.05 -17.67
C SER A 145 14.19 6.90 -16.31
N GLY A 146 13.18 7.75 -16.02
CA GLY A 146 12.38 7.65 -14.81
C GLY A 146 11.70 6.29 -14.67
N GLY A 147 11.07 5.80 -15.72
CA GLY A 147 10.43 4.48 -15.73
C GLY A 147 11.41 3.33 -15.56
N MET A 148 12.61 3.40 -16.16
CA MET A 148 13.64 2.38 -15.95
C MET A 148 14.10 2.37 -14.48
N ARG A 149 14.32 3.53 -13.86
CA ARG A 149 14.67 3.61 -12.42
C ARG A 149 13.60 2.98 -11.57
N GLN A 150 12.32 3.21 -11.89
CA GLN A 150 11.19 2.60 -11.17
C GLN A 150 11.19 1.07 -11.30
N ARG A 151 11.44 0.55 -12.50
CA ARG A 151 11.56 -0.90 -12.74
C ARG A 151 12.71 -1.52 -11.94
N VAL A 152 13.85 -0.83 -11.85
CA VAL A 152 14.97 -1.29 -10.99
C VAL A 152 14.56 -1.32 -9.51
N ALA A 153 13.84 -0.30 -9.01
CA ALA A 153 13.36 -0.26 -7.63
C ALA A 153 12.37 -1.39 -7.32
N ILE A 154 11.50 -1.73 -8.28
CA ILE A 154 10.61 -2.88 -8.19
C ILE A 154 11.42 -4.18 -8.14
N ALA A 155 12.36 -4.41 -9.07
CA ALA A 155 13.20 -5.62 -9.08
C ALA A 155 14.04 -5.76 -7.80
N GLN A 156 14.55 -4.63 -7.25
CA GLN A 156 15.27 -4.56 -5.98
C GLN A 156 14.41 -5.04 -4.80
N SER A 157 13.13 -4.74 -4.81
CA SER A 157 12.19 -5.21 -3.79
C SER A 157 11.81 -6.67 -4.00
N LEU A 158 11.60 -7.10 -5.25
CA LEU A 158 11.14 -8.44 -5.60
C LEU A 158 12.17 -9.55 -5.36
N ILE A 159 13.46 -9.26 -5.47
CA ILE A 159 14.53 -10.26 -5.24
C ILE A 159 14.48 -10.83 -3.82
N MET A 160 13.93 -10.06 -2.87
CA MET A 160 13.73 -10.52 -1.48
C MET A 160 12.52 -11.44 -1.32
N LYS A 161 11.72 -11.65 -2.39
CA LYS A 161 10.50 -12.48 -2.43
C LYS A 161 9.51 -12.09 -1.32
N PRO A 162 9.13 -10.81 -1.23
CA PRO A 162 8.24 -10.35 -0.18
C PRO A 162 6.85 -10.99 -0.33
N LYS A 163 6.15 -11.17 0.79
CA LYS A 163 4.75 -11.60 0.83
C LYS A 163 3.79 -10.48 0.43
N ILE A 164 4.18 -9.24 0.75
CA ILE A 164 3.44 -8.03 0.39
C ILE A 164 4.41 -6.96 -0.14
N LEU A 165 4.05 -6.34 -1.26
CA LEU A 165 4.76 -5.21 -1.83
C LEU A 165 3.99 -3.92 -1.55
N LEU A 166 4.61 -3.02 -0.81
CA LEU A 166 4.09 -1.70 -0.50
C LEU A 166 4.61 -0.70 -1.53
N MET A 167 3.75 0.19 -2.02
CA MET A 167 4.11 1.21 -3.01
C MET A 167 3.57 2.57 -2.56
N ASP A 168 4.44 3.55 -2.33
CA ASP A 168 4.07 4.89 -1.89
C ASP A 168 4.24 5.88 -3.04
N GLU A 169 3.14 6.22 -3.73
CA GLU A 169 3.07 7.10 -4.90
C GLU A 169 4.13 6.80 -5.98
N PRO A 170 4.32 5.52 -6.38
CA PRO A 170 5.49 5.11 -7.14
C PRO A 170 5.58 5.75 -8.53
N PHE A 171 4.47 6.19 -9.11
CA PHE A 171 4.43 6.74 -10.46
C PHE A 171 4.22 8.25 -10.51
N GLY A 172 4.14 8.92 -9.35
CA GLY A 172 3.86 10.36 -9.26
C GLY A 172 4.88 11.26 -9.96
N ALA A 173 6.13 10.83 -10.10
CA ALA A 173 7.20 11.58 -10.75
C ALA A 173 7.37 11.28 -12.26
N LEU A 174 6.54 10.40 -12.85
CA LEU A 174 6.61 9.99 -14.23
C LEU A 174 5.74 10.88 -15.13
N ASP A 175 6.18 11.09 -16.36
CA ASP A 175 5.33 11.68 -17.40
C ASP A 175 4.12 10.77 -17.72
N PRO A 176 3.03 11.32 -18.32
CA PRO A 176 1.79 10.56 -18.51
C PRO A 176 1.96 9.28 -19.34
N SER A 177 2.80 9.29 -20.39
CA SER A 177 2.99 8.14 -21.27
C SER A 177 3.77 7.01 -20.56
N THR A 178 4.84 7.38 -19.88
CA THR A 178 5.64 6.45 -19.07
C THR A 178 4.81 5.90 -17.90
N ARG A 179 4.02 6.74 -17.24
CA ARG A 179 3.11 6.31 -16.15
C ARG A 179 2.13 5.25 -16.63
N GLN A 180 1.48 5.47 -17.77
CA GLN A 180 0.56 4.49 -18.36
C GLN A 180 1.24 3.16 -18.67
N SER A 181 2.43 3.19 -19.25
CA SER A 181 3.22 1.99 -19.52
C SER A 181 3.62 1.25 -18.23
N MET A 182 3.91 2.00 -17.16
CA MET A 182 4.25 1.41 -15.86
C MET A 182 3.03 0.81 -15.14
N GLN A 183 1.84 1.39 -15.33
CA GLN A 183 0.59 0.84 -14.81
C GLN A 183 0.28 -0.52 -15.44
N LEU A 184 0.34 -0.62 -16.77
CA LEU A 184 0.16 -1.89 -17.48
C LEU A 184 1.21 -2.92 -17.05
N PHE A 185 2.48 -2.52 -17.03
CA PHE A 185 3.57 -3.36 -16.56
C PHE A 185 3.33 -3.89 -15.13
N LEU A 186 2.83 -3.05 -14.21
CA LEU A 186 2.55 -3.48 -12.84
C LEU A 186 1.43 -4.52 -12.79
N LEU A 187 0.38 -4.36 -13.60
CA LEU A 187 -0.72 -5.35 -13.70
C LEU A 187 -0.22 -6.68 -14.24
N GLU A 188 0.57 -6.68 -15.32
CA GLU A 188 1.19 -7.90 -15.87
C GLU A 188 2.06 -8.60 -14.81
N LEU A 189 2.89 -7.83 -14.09
CA LEU A 189 3.76 -8.35 -13.04
C LEU A 189 2.96 -8.93 -11.86
N TRP A 190 1.88 -8.26 -11.47
CA TRP A 190 0.99 -8.69 -10.40
C TRP A 190 0.28 -10.00 -10.77
N GLU A 191 -0.27 -10.12 -12.00
CA GLU A 191 -0.92 -11.34 -12.50
C GLU A 191 0.08 -12.50 -12.58
N ASP A 192 1.31 -12.25 -13.07
CA ASP A 192 2.36 -13.27 -13.24
C ASP A 192 2.88 -13.82 -11.91
N LEU A 193 3.02 -12.97 -10.89
CA LEU A 193 3.58 -13.35 -9.59
C LEU A 193 2.52 -13.72 -8.54
N GLY A 194 1.25 -13.39 -8.75
CA GLY A 194 0.17 -13.62 -7.78
C GLY A 194 0.41 -12.97 -6.42
N MET A 195 1.14 -11.84 -6.38
CA MET A 195 1.56 -11.20 -5.15
C MET A 195 0.51 -10.25 -4.60
N THR A 196 0.56 -10.00 -3.29
CA THR A 196 -0.26 -8.98 -2.66
C THR A 196 0.43 -7.62 -2.78
N ILE A 197 -0.28 -6.62 -3.30
CA ILE A 197 0.25 -5.25 -3.45
C ILE A 197 -0.63 -4.28 -2.67
N PHE A 198 0.02 -3.36 -1.94
CA PHE A 198 -0.61 -2.24 -1.27
C PHE A 198 -0.12 -0.94 -1.89
N PHE A 199 -0.96 -0.32 -2.71
CA PHE A 199 -0.59 0.79 -3.58
C PHE A 199 -1.22 2.09 -3.11
N VAL A 200 -0.41 3.04 -2.65
CA VAL A 200 -0.86 4.37 -2.23
C VAL A 200 -0.72 5.34 -3.39
N THR A 201 -1.79 6.07 -3.68
CA THR A 201 -1.79 7.13 -4.69
C THR A 201 -2.78 8.25 -4.32
N HIS A 202 -2.58 9.44 -4.86
CA HIS A 202 -3.55 10.53 -4.83
C HIS A 202 -4.33 10.65 -6.16
N ASP A 203 -3.97 9.87 -7.17
CA ASP A 203 -4.63 9.84 -8.47
C ASP A 203 -5.73 8.77 -8.49
N LEU A 204 -7.00 9.22 -8.54
CA LEU A 204 -8.16 8.33 -8.55
C LEU A 204 -8.24 7.47 -9.80
N HIS A 205 -7.82 8.00 -10.96
CA HIS A 205 -7.77 7.22 -12.20
C HIS A 205 -6.78 6.05 -12.09
N GLU A 206 -5.65 6.30 -11.42
CA GLU A 206 -4.67 5.26 -11.15
C GLU A 206 -5.20 4.21 -10.17
N ALA A 207 -5.85 4.64 -9.10
CA ALA A 207 -6.41 3.75 -8.08
C ALA A 207 -7.47 2.81 -8.67
N VAL A 208 -8.42 3.36 -9.44
CA VAL A 208 -9.49 2.58 -10.09
C VAL A 208 -8.93 1.66 -11.18
N PHE A 209 -7.90 2.10 -11.90
CA PHE A 209 -7.30 1.32 -12.99
C PHE A 209 -6.52 0.11 -12.49
N LEU A 210 -5.77 0.25 -11.40
CA LEU A 210 -4.88 -0.78 -10.88
C LEU A 210 -5.58 -1.73 -9.89
N GLY A 211 -6.44 -1.17 -9.01
CA GLY A 211 -6.94 -1.89 -7.86
C GLY A 211 -7.87 -3.06 -8.16
N THR A 212 -7.80 -4.09 -7.35
CA THR A 212 -8.90 -5.05 -7.15
C THR A 212 -9.82 -4.58 -6.03
N ARG A 213 -9.37 -3.59 -5.26
CA ARG A 213 -10.06 -3.00 -4.11
C ARG A 213 -9.53 -1.60 -3.85
N ILE A 214 -10.44 -0.65 -3.57
CA ILE A 214 -10.09 0.72 -3.22
C ILE A 214 -10.47 0.99 -1.77
N ILE A 215 -9.50 1.47 -1.00
CA ILE A 215 -9.70 1.95 0.37
C ILE A 215 -9.56 3.47 0.38
N VAL A 216 -10.56 4.14 0.92
CA VAL A 216 -10.53 5.59 1.13
C VAL A 216 -10.18 5.88 2.57
N LEU A 217 -9.03 6.51 2.79
CA LEU A 217 -8.56 6.94 4.11
C LEU A 217 -8.78 8.45 4.24
N SER A 218 -9.52 8.89 5.28
CA SER A 218 -9.78 10.31 5.51
C SER A 218 -9.92 10.63 7.01
N HIS A 219 -9.50 11.84 7.38
CA HIS A 219 -9.77 12.45 8.69
C HIS A 219 -10.97 13.41 8.66
N GLN A 220 -11.64 13.49 7.50
CA GLN A 220 -12.79 14.37 7.25
C GLN A 220 -14.10 13.59 7.39
N TYR A 221 -14.52 13.33 8.62
CA TYR A 221 -15.78 12.64 8.95
C TYR A 221 -16.41 13.21 10.22
N LEU A 222 -17.64 12.82 10.52
CA LEU A 222 -18.38 13.13 11.73
C LEU A 222 -18.57 11.85 12.55
N ASP A 223 -18.51 11.98 13.86
CA ASP A 223 -18.83 10.92 14.81
C ASP A 223 -19.45 11.51 16.10
N ASP A 224 -19.79 10.65 17.04
CA ASP A 224 -20.47 11.03 18.29
C ASP A 224 -19.58 11.82 19.27
N ARG A 225 -18.28 12.03 18.95
CA ARG A 225 -17.34 12.84 19.78
C ARG A 225 -17.58 14.36 19.67
N GLY A 226 -18.51 14.81 18.83
CA GLY A 226 -18.87 16.21 18.67
C GLY A 226 -18.48 16.82 17.32
N GLU A 227 -18.69 18.15 17.18
CA GLU A 227 -18.44 18.87 15.94
C GLU A 227 -16.93 18.98 15.62
N TYR A 228 -16.63 18.98 14.33
CA TYR A 228 -15.28 19.15 13.81
C TYR A 228 -14.68 20.49 14.26
N GLY A 229 -13.47 20.43 14.81
CA GLY A 229 -12.75 21.60 15.34
C GLY A 229 -12.57 21.57 16.87
N HIS A 230 -13.38 20.81 17.58
CA HIS A 230 -13.27 20.64 19.03
C HIS A 230 -12.68 19.26 19.43
N VAL A 231 -12.56 18.34 18.47
CA VAL A 231 -12.03 17.00 18.71
C VAL A 231 -10.94 16.69 17.67
N GLU A 232 -9.74 16.33 18.14
CA GLU A 232 -8.70 15.84 17.26
C GLU A 232 -9.08 14.47 16.74
N ARG A 233 -9.24 14.37 15.40
CA ARG A 233 -9.53 13.13 14.68
C ARG A 233 -8.34 12.71 13.85
N GLY A 234 -7.95 11.46 14.00
CA GLY A 234 -7.09 10.78 13.04
C GLY A 234 -7.86 10.34 11.80
N ALA A 235 -7.17 9.76 10.84
CA ALA A 235 -7.83 9.18 9.69
C ALA A 235 -8.46 7.83 10.02
N LYS A 236 -9.66 7.60 9.45
CA LYS A 236 -10.36 6.31 9.40
C LYS A 236 -10.49 5.83 7.96
N ILE A 237 -10.74 4.55 7.78
CA ILE A 237 -11.24 4.01 6.51
C ILE A 237 -12.72 4.39 6.41
N ILE A 238 -13.03 5.32 5.50
CA ILE A 238 -14.39 5.86 5.32
C ILE A 238 -15.14 5.21 4.18
N ALA A 239 -14.42 4.55 3.26
CA ALA A 239 -15.00 3.76 2.20
C ALA A 239 -14.07 2.60 1.83
N ASP A 240 -14.67 1.50 1.40
CA ASP A 240 -13.99 0.27 1.01
C ASP A 240 -14.77 -0.40 -0.12
N HIS A 241 -14.25 -0.28 -1.35
CA HIS A 241 -14.92 -0.69 -2.56
C HIS A 241 -14.22 -1.91 -3.18
N PRO A 242 -14.90 -3.07 -3.29
CA PRO A 242 -14.42 -4.14 -4.13
C PRO A 242 -14.56 -3.74 -5.60
N LEU A 243 -13.56 -4.05 -6.41
CA LEU A 243 -13.60 -3.84 -7.85
C LEU A 243 -13.82 -5.19 -8.54
N SER A 244 -14.88 -5.28 -9.33
CA SER A 244 -15.25 -6.53 -10.02
C SER A 244 -14.39 -6.83 -11.25
N VAL A 245 -13.66 -5.82 -11.75
CA VAL A 245 -12.85 -5.93 -12.96
C VAL A 245 -11.56 -5.16 -12.79
N THR A 246 -10.43 -5.86 -12.76
CA THR A 246 -9.12 -5.23 -13.04
C THR A 246 -9.10 -4.81 -14.51
N ALA A 247 -8.75 -3.56 -14.76
CA ALA A 247 -8.65 -3.03 -16.12
C ALA A 247 -7.51 -3.75 -16.85
N LYS A 248 -7.86 -4.70 -17.74
CA LYS A 248 -6.86 -5.43 -18.55
C LYS A 248 -6.33 -4.63 -19.75
N SER A 249 -6.90 -3.45 -19.99
CA SER A 249 -6.48 -2.58 -21.10
C SER A 249 -6.77 -1.12 -20.80
N VAL A 250 -6.06 -0.25 -21.50
CA VAL A 250 -6.26 1.21 -21.43
C VAL A 250 -7.68 1.63 -21.83
N ASP A 251 -8.36 0.84 -22.66
CA ASP A 251 -9.73 1.11 -23.09
C ASP A 251 -10.74 1.01 -21.96
N ALA A 252 -10.45 0.28 -20.89
CA ALA A 252 -11.28 0.26 -19.68
C ALA A 252 -11.46 1.67 -19.07
N LYS A 253 -10.46 2.55 -19.21
CA LYS A 253 -10.54 3.96 -18.74
C LYS A 253 -11.59 4.80 -19.49
N LYS A 254 -12.12 4.30 -20.62
CA LYS A 254 -13.11 4.99 -21.44
C LYS A 254 -14.55 4.55 -21.15
N THR A 255 -14.75 3.58 -20.27
CA THR A 255 -16.09 3.08 -19.95
C THR A 255 -16.83 4.04 -19.00
N ALA A 256 -18.16 4.07 -19.11
CA ALA A 256 -19.01 4.87 -18.22
C ALA A 256 -18.85 4.42 -16.76
N GLU A 257 -18.81 3.11 -16.52
CA GLU A 257 -18.63 2.52 -15.20
C GLU A 257 -17.33 2.98 -14.51
N PHE A 258 -16.25 3.13 -15.28
CA PHE A 258 -14.99 3.65 -14.76
C PHE A 258 -15.12 5.12 -14.32
N GLY A 259 -15.84 5.94 -15.10
CA GLY A 259 -16.11 7.33 -14.76
C GLY A 259 -17.01 7.47 -13.54
N GLU A 260 -18.07 6.67 -13.44
CA GLU A 260 -19.00 6.66 -12.30
C GLU A 260 -18.29 6.29 -11.00
N LEU A 261 -17.43 5.29 -11.02
CA LEU A 261 -16.66 4.88 -9.84
C LEU A 261 -15.67 5.96 -9.39
N ILE A 262 -15.02 6.65 -10.33
CA ILE A 262 -14.14 7.78 -9.99
C ILE A 262 -14.93 8.88 -9.30
N GLU A 263 -16.12 9.24 -9.81
CA GLU A 263 -16.96 10.25 -9.18
C GLU A 263 -17.47 9.81 -7.81
N GLU A 264 -17.84 8.53 -7.64
CA GLU A 264 -18.21 7.97 -6.34
C GLU A 264 -17.07 8.13 -5.32
N VAL A 265 -15.86 7.67 -5.67
CA VAL A 265 -14.68 7.78 -4.78
C VAL A 265 -14.28 9.24 -4.55
N ARG A 266 -14.45 10.12 -5.56
CA ARG A 266 -14.19 11.55 -5.43
C ARG A 266 -15.11 12.21 -4.40
N LEU A 267 -16.39 11.86 -4.41
CA LEU A 267 -17.37 12.34 -3.42
C LEU A 267 -17.04 11.89 -2.00
N GLU A 268 -16.47 10.70 -1.83
CA GLU A 268 -16.00 10.21 -0.53
C GLU A 268 -14.85 11.07 0.04
N ILE A 269 -13.97 11.56 -0.83
CA ILE A 269 -12.78 12.36 -0.45
C ILE A 269 -13.12 13.83 -0.28
N ASP A 270 -14.25 14.30 -0.82
CA ASP A 270 -14.60 15.72 -0.81
C ASP A 270 -14.85 16.23 0.61
N ILE A 271 -13.99 17.17 1.02
CA ILE A 271 -14.00 17.82 2.35
C ILE A 271 -15.36 18.48 2.66
N ARG A 272 -16.11 18.90 1.61
CA ARG A 272 -17.42 19.56 1.76
C ARG A 272 -18.54 18.61 2.19
N HIS A 273 -18.37 17.31 1.96
CA HIS A 273 -19.36 16.27 2.23
C HIS A 273 -18.87 15.32 3.32
N LYS A 274 -18.79 15.83 4.57
CA LYS A 274 -18.39 15.00 5.70
C LYS A 274 -19.50 13.99 6.00
N LYS A 275 -19.18 12.71 5.87
CA LYS A 275 -20.08 11.62 6.25
C LYS A 275 -19.98 11.34 7.75
N HIS A 276 -21.09 10.97 8.35
CA HIS A 276 -21.07 10.38 9.69
C HIS A 276 -20.53 8.95 9.60
N VAL A 277 -19.85 8.48 10.64
CA VAL A 277 -19.30 7.12 10.69
C VAL A 277 -20.33 6.02 10.39
N LYS A 278 -21.62 6.27 10.69
CA LYS A 278 -22.72 5.37 10.36
C LYS A 278 -23.04 5.27 8.87
N ASP A 279 -22.61 6.25 8.09
CA ASP A 279 -22.89 6.38 6.66
C ASP A 279 -21.65 6.03 5.80
N PHE A 280 -20.62 5.39 6.39
CA PHE A 280 -19.44 4.96 5.69
C PHE A 280 -19.78 3.90 4.63
N ASN A 281 -19.13 4.03 3.47
CA ASN A 281 -19.40 3.17 2.32
C ASN A 281 -18.49 1.94 2.29
N LEU A 282 -18.75 1.00 3.19
CA LEU A 282 -17.93 -0.19 3.40
C LEU A 282 -18.54 -1.40 2.65
N LYS A 283 -18.45 -1.39 1.31
CA LYS A 283 -19.04 -2.43 0.44
C LYS A 283 -18.25 -3.72 0.41
N HIS A 284 -16.97 -3.71 0.81
CA HIS A 284 -16.14 -4.91 0.73
C HIS A 284 -16.54 -5.93 1.80
N PRO A 285 -16.62 -7.24 1.46
CA PRO A 285 -17.05 -8.28 2.41
C PRO A 285 -16.18 -8.42 3.66
N LEU A 286 -14.93 -7.96 3.60
CA LEU A 286 -13.98 -7.99 4.72
C LEU A 286 -13.98 -6.70 5.56
N SER A 287 -14.79 -5.70 5.24
CA SER A 287 -14.98 -4.49 6.06
C SER A 287 -15.95 -4.79 7.20
N TRP A 288 -15.44 -5.29 8.29
CA TRP A 288 -16.24 -6.00 9.30
C TRP A 288 -16.41 -5.25 10.62
N ARG A 289 -15.54 -4.32 10.97
CA ARG A 289 -15.53 -3.72 12.32
C ARG A 289 -16.00 -2.27 12.42
N THR A 290 -15.75 -1.47 11.42
CA THR A 290 -16.11 -0.04 11.40
C THR A 290 -17.62 0.20 11.56
N LEU A 291 -18.44 -0.88 11.51
CA LEU A 291 -19.90 -0.85 11.63
C LEU A 291 -20.44 -1.18 13.04
N ARG A 292 -19.58 -1.46 14.03
CA ARG A 292 -20.08 -1.79 15.39
C ARG A 292 -20.49 -0.52 16.15
N GLU A 293 -21.77 -0.40 16.45
CA GLU A 293 -22.29 0.72 17.24
C GLU A 293 -21.61 0.85 18.61
N GLU A 294 -21.18 -0.25 19.21
CA GLU A 294 -20.51 -0.25 20.52
C GLU A 294 -19.12 0.40 20.46
N GLU A 295 -18.39 0.26 19.37
CA GLU A 295 -17.06 0.86 19.17
C GLU A 295 -17.16 2.37 18.95
N HIS A 296 -18.20 2.84 18.29
CA HIS A 296 -18.47 4.28 18.15
C HIS A 296 -18.77 4.98 19.49
N ARG A 297 -19.32 4.26 20.47
CA ARG A 297 -19.55 4.76 21.83
C ARG A 297 -18.28 4.81 22.67
N LEU A 298 -17.30 3.93 22.39
CA LEU A 298 -16.05 3.81 23.13
C LEU A 298 -14.98 4.82 22.68
N THR A 299 -15.14 5.50 21.55
CA THR A 299 -14.29 6.61 21.09
C THR A 299 -14.62 7.95 21.73
N GLY A 300 -15.54 8.00 22.70
CA GLY A 300 -15.73 9.16 23.59
C GLY A 300 -14.48 9.48 24.40
N ALA A 301 -14.27 10.74 24.76
CA ALA A 301 -13.10 11.38 25.34
C ALA A 301 -12.37 10.65 26.50
N THR A 302 -12.91 9.57 27.01
CA THR A 302 -12.35 8.80 28.14
C THR A 302 -11.25 7.79 27.75
N LYS A 303 -11.01 7.50 26.45
CA LYS A 303 -9.98 6.54 26.04
C LYS A 303 -8.56 7.13 25.88
N TYR A 304 -8.45 8.45 25.89
CA TYR A 304 -7.16 9.13 25.71
C TYR A 304 -6.54 9.64 27.00
N ASP A 305 -7.27 9.56 28.14
CA ASP A 305 -6.84 10.08 29.45
C ASP A 305 -6.25 9.00 30.37
N SER A 306 -5.81 7.86 29.86
CA SER A 306 -5.16 6.81 30.65
C SER A 306 -3.82 6.34 30.09
#